data_a59198814370e4fd78c64d3af71d9e8c
#
_entry.id   a59198814370e4fd78c64d3af71d9e8c
#
_cell.length_a   1.000
_cell.length_b   1.000
_cell.length_c   1.000
_cell.angle_alpha   90.00
_cell.angle_beta   90.00
_cell.angle_gamma   90.00
#
_symmetry.space_group_name_H-M   'P 1'
#
loop_
_entity.id
_entity.type
_entity.pdbx_description
1 polymer ?
#
loop_
_entity_poly.entity_id
_entity_poly.type
_entity_poly.pdbx_seq_one_letter_code
_entity_poly.pdbx_strand_id
1 'polypeptide(L)'
;MFSKIKIIFYFVSFFFIVLILFSVFFEIQTFFTGMLVSFNSLQIVQIKKEKNISFYKNQNIYIKEKNSSYKVNIINIDDDANFYYLTLDKYFYNYKETENLLIYDKKVKFCEFIINSFFDF
;
A
#
# COMPACT_ATOMS: atom_id res chain seq x y z
N MET A 1 0.18 46.85 19.35
CA MET A 1 -0.34 45.63 19.95
C MET A 1 -1.20 44.84 18.97
N PHE A 2 -2.22 45.45 18.37
CA PHE A 2 -3.09 44.80 17.37
C PHE A 2 -2.35 44.39 16.10
N SER A 3 -1.33 45.14 15.68
CA SER A 3 -0.55 44.82 14.49
C SER A 3 0.24 43.50 14.64
N LYS A 4 0.76 43.22 15.83
CA LYS A 4 1.47 41.95 16.10
C LYS A 4 0.52 40.77 16.07
N ILE A 5 -0.68 40.91 16.62
CA ILE A 5 -1.71 39.87 16.60
C ILE A 5 -2.14 39.58 15.17
N LYS A 6 -2.34 40.61 14.34
CA LYS A 6 -2.67 40.48 12.94
C LYS A 6 -1.56 39.72 12.16
N ILE A 7 -0.31 40.07 12.39
CA ILE A 7 0.83 39.42 11.73
C ILE A 7 0.89 37.93 12.10
N ILE A 8 0.70 37.63 13.37
CA ILE A 8 0.69 36.22 13.85
C ILE A 8 -0.49 35.48 13.21
N PHE A 9 -1.66 36.08 13.16
CA PHE A 9 -2.85 35.51 12.55
C PHE A 9 -2.64 35.22 11.06
N TYR A 10 -2.09 36.17 10.31
CA TYR A 10 -1.79 35.95 8.89
C TYR A 10 -0.75 34.85 8.69
N PHE A 11 0.27 34.79 9.53
CA PHE A 11 1.32 33.79 9.46
C PHE A 11 0.74 32.39 9.71
N VAL A 12 -0.09 32.24 10.73
CA VAL A 12 -0.74 30.96 11.06
C VAL A 12 -1.69 30.55 9.94
N SER A 13 -2.47 31.49 9.40
CA SER A 13 -3.39 31.20 8.28
C SER A 13 -2.62 30.76 7.03
N PHE A 14 -1.51 31.42 6.72
CA PHE A 14 -0.66 31.04 5.60
C PHE A 14 -0.10 29.62 5.80
N PHE A 15 0.36 29.30 6.99
CA PHE A 15 0.87 27.98 7.33
C PHE A 15 -0.19 26.89 7.13
N PHE A 16 -1.43 27.12 7.57
CA PHE A 16 -2.53 26.20 7.35
C PHE A 16 -2.85 26.01 5.87
N ILE A 17 -2.84 27.09 5.09
CA ILE A 17 -3.07 27.00 3.64
C ILE A 17 -1.99 26.15 2.98
N VAL A 18 -0.72 26.32 3.36
CA VAL A 18 0.38 25.55 2.84
C VAL A 18 0.23 24.06 3.21
N LEU A 19 -0.17 23.77 4.44
CA LEU A 19 -0.41 22.37 4.87
C LEU A 19 -1.54 21.72 4.08
N ILE A 20 -2.63 22.44 3.85
CA ILE A 20 -3.77 21.93 3.07
C ILE A 20 -3.33 21.63 1.63
N LEU A 21 -2.64 22.57 0.99
CA LEU A 21 -2.12 22.37 -0.36
C LEU A 21 -1.17 21.19 -0.43
N PHE A 22 -0.27 21.08 0.53
CA PHE A 22 0.65 19.96 0.61
C PHE A 22 -0.08 18.62 0.73
N SER A 23 -1.11 18.55 1.58
CA SER A 23 -1.86 17.31 1.78
C SER A 23 -2.68 16.91 0.55
N VAL A 24 -3.10 17.86 -0.28
CA VAL A 24 -3.83 17.57 -1.52
C VAL A 24 -2.89 17.05 -2.60
N PHE A 25 -1.69 17.62 -2.72
CA PHE A 25 -0.73 17.25 -3.76
C PHE A 25 0.20 16.12 -3.38
N PHE A 26 0.39 15.86 -2.10
CA PHE A 26 1.26 14.80 -1.63
C PHE A 26 0.56 13.44 -1.74
N GLU A 27 1.23 12.48 -2.35
CA GLU A 27 0.72 11.12 -2.50
C GLU A 27 1.52 10.15 -1.64
N ILE A 28 0.82 9.23 -1.00
CA ILE A 28 1.43 8.17 -0.19
C ILE A 28 1.20 6.84 -0.90
N GLN A 29 2.27 6.07 -1.05
CA GLN A 29 2.17 4.71 -1.54
C GLN A 29 1.72 3.80 -0.40
N THR A 30 0.59 3.13 -0.60
CA THR A 30 0.11 2.13 0.36
C THR A 30 0.59 0.75 -0.03
N PHE A 31 0.72 -0.12 0.97
CA PHE A 31 1.16 -1.49 0.79
C PHE A 31 0.22 -2.43 1.51
N PHE A 32 0.15 -3.65 1.03
CA PHE A 32 -0.43 -4.74 1.80
C PHE A 32 0.59 -5.86 1.92
N THR A 33 0.45 -6.65 2.97
CA THR A 33 1.41 -7.69 3.31
C THR A 33 0.92 -9.04 2.81
N GLY A 34 1.78 -9.72 2.07
CA GLY A 34 1.57 -11.12 1.70
C GLY A 34 2.56 -12.02 2.42
N MET A 35 2.21 -13.25 2.64
CA MET A 35 3.08 -14.26 3.23
C MET A 35 3.49 -15.25 2.14
N LEU A 36 4.79 -15.50 2.01
CA LEU A 36 5.30 -16.49 1.07
C LEU A 36 5.15 -17.88 1.67
N VAL A 37 4.42 -18.75 1.00
CA VAL A 37 4.19 -20.13 1.41
C VAL A 37 4.63 -21.06 0.30
N SER A 38 5.36 -22.10 0.64
CA SER A 38 5.78 -23.12 -0.32
C SER A 38 4.82 -24.31 -0.25
N PHE A 39 4.32 -24.73 -1.42
CA PHE A 39 3.41 -25.85 -1.54
C PHE A 39 3.74 -26.66 -2.81
N ASN A 40 4.06 -27.93 -2.66
CA ASN A 40 4.42 -28.84 -3.78
C ASN A 40 5.46 -28.24 -4.74
N SER A 41 6.55 -27.68 -4.19
CA SER A 41 7.63 -27.02 -4.93
C SER A 41 7.21 -25.70 -5.61
N LEU A 42 5.99 -25.22 -5.39
CA LEU A 42 5.52 -23.95 -5.88
C LEU A 42 5.55 -22.91 -4.76
N GLN A 43 5.90 -21.69 -5.10
CA GLN A 43 5.77 -20.57 -4.18
C GLN A 43 4.44 -19.85 -4.41
N ILE A 44 3.68 -19.71 -3.34
CA ILE A 44 2.36 -19.09 -3.35
C ILE A 44 2.40 -17.94 -2.36
N VAL A 45 1.84 -16.80 -2.75
CA VAL A 45 1.69 -15.66 -1.87
C VAL A 45 0.29 -15.70 -1.26
N GLN A 46 0.24 -15.80 0.06
CA GLN A 46 -1.00 -15.80 0.83
C GLN A 46 -1.30 -14.39 1.29
N ILE A 47 -2.44 -13.85 0.92
CA ILE A 47 -2.85 -12.48 1.27
C ILE A 47 -4.20 -12.53 1.95
N LYS A 48 -4.30 -11.90 3.12
CA LYS A 48 -5.56 -11.81 3.84
C LYS A 48 -6.58 -10.99 3.05
N LYS A 49 -7.80 -11.51 2.95
CA LYS A 49 -8.89 -10.79 2.29
C LYS A 49 -9.26 -9.53 3.06
N GLU A 50 -9.29 -8.41 2.37
CA GLU A 50 -9.73 -7.12 2.87
C GLU A 50 -10.75 -6.52 1.92
N LYS A 51 -11.57 -5.58 2.41
CA LYS A 51 -12.71 -5.04 1.67
C LYS A 51 -12.36 -4.45 0.30
N ASN A 52 -11.19 -3.84 0.16
CA ASN A 52 -10.81 -3.09 -1.05
C ASN A 52 -9.73 -3.78 -1.87
N ILE A 53 -9.42 -5.03 -1.56
CA ILE A 53 -8.40 -5.78 -2.28
C ILE A 53 -9.06 -6.84 -3.13
N SER A 54 -8.76 -6.81 -4.42
CA SER A 54 -9.17 -7.85 -5.36
C SER A 54 -8.03 -8.14 -6.32
N PHE A 55 -7.94 -9.39 -6.74
CA PHE A 55 -6.94 -9.85 -7.69
C PHE A 55 -7.61 -10.58 -8.84
N TYR A 56 -6.99 -10.53 -10.00
CA TYR A 56 -7.45 -11.26 -11.17
C TYR A 56 -6.27 -11.91 -11.90
N LYS A 57 -6.57 -12.96 -12.63
CA LYS A 57 -5.58 -13.70 -13.41
C LYS A 57 -4.93 -12.80 -14.46
N ASN A 58 -3.62 -12.96 -14.63
CA ASN A 58 -2.78 -12.13 -15.51
C ASN A 58 -2.61 -10.69 -15.06
N GLN A 59 -3.01 -10.35 -13.84
CA GLN A 59 -2.71 -9.05 -13.25
C GLN A 59 -1.22 -8.93 -12.96
N ASN A 60 -0.67 -7.75 -13.24
CA ASN A 60 0.68 -7.42 -12.82
C ASN A 60 0.65 -6.78 -11.44
N ILE A 61 1.48 -7.28 -10.55
CA ILE A 61 1.66 -6.67 -9.23
C ILE A 61 3.13 -6.32 -9.03
N TYR A 62 3.39 -5.37 -8.15
CA TYR A 62 4.74 -4.93 -7.83
C TYR A 62 5.05 -5.32 -6.40
N ILE A 63 6.18 -5.98 -6.20
CA ILE A 63 6.64 -6.41 -4.88
C ILE A 63 7.85 -5.57 -4.51
N LYS A 64 7.82 -5.00 -3.31
CA LYS A 64 8.92 -4.19 -2.79
C LYS A 64 10.00 -5.08 -2.22
N GLU A 65 11.22 -4.90 -2.70
CA GLU A 65 12.43 -5.40 -2.07
C GLU A 65 13.27 -4.22 -1.57
N LYS A 66 14.30 -4.46 -0.76
CA LYS A 66 15.05 -3.43 0.00
C LYS A 66 15.27 -2.09 -0.72
N ASN A 67 15.74 -2.11 -1.96
CA ASN A 67 16.01 -0.90 -2.74
C ASN A 67 15.41 -0.93 -4.14
N SER A 68 14.60 -1.91 -4.44
CA SER A 68 14.03 -2.10 -5.77
C SER A 68 12.60 -2.64 -5.67
N SER A 69 11.93 -2.64 -6.80
CA SER A 69 10.62 -3.28 -6.92
C SER A 69 10.65 -4.25 -8.09
N TYR A 70 9.93 -5.35 -7.95
CA TYR A 70 9.76 -6.34 -9.00
C TYR A 70 8.36 -6.31 -9.54
N LYS A 71 8.25 -6.33 -10.84
CA LYS A 71 6.97 -6.56 -11.52
C LYS A 71 6.80 -8.07 -11.68
N VAL A 72 5.71 -8.61 -11.14
CA VAL A 72 5.36 -10.02 -11.29
C VAL A 72 3.95 -10.16 -11.81
N ASN A 73 3.72 -11.23 -12.53
CA ASN A 73 2.40 -11.54 -13.10
C ASN A 73 1.75 -12.65 -12.29
N ILE A 74 0.46 -12.51 -12.03
CA ILE A 74 -0.32 -13.54 -11.36
C ILE A 74 -0.74 -14.59 -12.38
N ILE A 75 -0.21 -15.80 -12.25
CA ILE A 75 -0.53 -16.90 -13.14
C ILE A 75 -1.87 -17.53 -12.78
N ASN A 76 -2.11 -17.74 -11.49
CA ASN A 76 -3.30 -18.38 -10.99
C ASN A 76 -3.72 -17.78 -9.65
N ILE A 77 -5.02 -17.84 -9.37
CA ILE A 77 -5.60 -17.35 -8.12
C ILE A 77 -6.52 -18.42 -7.57
N ASP A 78 -6.26 -18.81 -6.32
CA ASP A 78 -7.19 -19.57 -5.51
C ASP A 78 -7.57 -18.73 -4.30
N ASP A 79 -8.70 -19.00 -3.72
CA ASP A 79 -9.13 -18.31 -2.52
C ASP A 79 -9.97 -19.19 -1.61
N ASP A 80 -9.95 -18.88 -0.33
CA ASP A 80 -10.86 -19.44 0.64
C ASP A 80 -11.65 -18.30 1.31
N ALA A 81 -12.29 -18.56 2.44
CA ALA A 81 -13.10 -17.56 3.14
C ALA A 81 -12.26 -16.37 3.65
N ASN A 82 -10.96 -16.59 3.93
CA ASN A 82 -10.14 -15.61 4.63
C ASN A 82 -8.94 -15.10 3.83
N PHE A 83 -8.46 -15.86 2.84
CA PHE A 83 -7.22 -15.57 2.15
C PHE A 83 -7.33 -15.73 0.64
N TYR A 84 -6.53 -14.94 -0.07
CA TYR A 84 -6.20 -15.18 -1.47
C TYR A 84 -4.87 -15.91 -1.55
N TYR A 85 -4.76 -16.85 -2.48
CA TYR A 85 -3.53 -17.60 -2.77
C TYR A 85 -3.13 -17.32 -4.20
N LEU A 86 -2.04 -16.56 -4.36
CA LEU A 86 -1.58 -16.12 -5.67
C LEU A 86 -0.37 -16.94 -6.10
N THR A 87 -0.45 -17.54 -7.29
CA THR A 87 0.69 -18.16 -7.92
C THR A 87 1.32 -17.16 -8.88
N LEU A 88 2.60 -16.85 -8.68
CA LEU A 88 3.32 -15.83 -9.43
C LEU A 88 4.24 -16.48 -10.46
N ASP A 89 4.60 -15.71 -11.49
CA ASP A 89 5.48 -16.14 -12.57
C ASP A 89 6.97 -16.17 -12.19
N LYS A 90 7.30 -15.64 -11.01
CA LYS A 90 8.68 -15.62 -10.50
C LYS A 90 8.83 -16.45 -9.24
N TYR A 91 10.00 -17.05 -9.08
CA TYR A 91 10.40 -17.77 -7.89
C TYR A 91 11.35 -16.89 -7.06
N PHE A 92 11.07 -16.77 -5.76
CA PHE A 92 11.86 -15.92 -4.86
C PHE A 92 12.89 -16.79 -4.11
N TYR A 93 14.10 -16.86 -4.64
CA TYR A 93 15.14 -17.68 -4.05
C TYR A 93 15.69 -17.14 -2.74
N ASN A 94 15.62 -15.82 -2.55
CA ASN A 94 16.19 -15.15 -1.39
C ASN A 94 15.22 -15.04 -0.21
N TYR A 95 14.01 -15.56 -0.34
CA TYR A 95 13.00 -15.50 0.70
C TYR A 95 12.83 -16.89 1.31
N LYS A 96 12.71 -16.90 2.64
CA LYS A 96 12.37 -18.10 3.38
C LYS A 96 10.86 -18.29 3.38
N GLU A 97 10.44 -19.55 3.57
CA GLU A 97 9.04 -19.87 3.81
C GLU A 97 8.51 -19.08 5.00
N THR A 98 7.27 -18.59 4.90
CA THR A 98 6.61 -17.72 5.88
C THR A 98 7.16 -16.31 6.01
N GLU A 99 8.04 -15.86 5.12
CA GLU A 99 8.49 -14.49 5.08
C GLU A 99 7.39 -13.56 4.56
N ASN A 100 7.30 -12.37 5.15
CA ASN A 100 6.34 -11.36 4.71
C ASN A 100 6.87 -10.58 3.51
N LEU A 101 6.02 -10.41 2.50
CA LEU A 101 6.31 -9.59 1.33
C LEU A 101 5.46 -8.32 1.38
N LEU A 102 6.05 -7.19 1.01
CA LEU A 102 5.31 -5.95 0.84
C LEU A 102 4.93 -5.80 -0.63
N ILE A 103 3.64 -5.67 -0.88
CA ILE A 103 3.09 -5.54 -2.22
C ILE A 103 2.55 -4.14 -2.37
N TYR A 104 2.94 -3.46 -3.47
CA TYR A 104 2.42 -2.13 -3.76
C TYR A 104 0.93 -2.21 -4.06
N ASP A 105 0.15 -1.41 -3.34
CA ASP A 105 -1.28 -1.30 -3.56
C ASP A 105 -1.55 -0.15 -4.53
N LYS A 106 -1.75 1.03 -4.01
CA LYS A 106 -2.07 2.21 -4.80
C LYS A 106 -1.46 3.45 -4.15
N LYS A 107 -1.32 4.50 -4.92
CA LYS A 107 -0.99 5.81 -4.38
C LYS A 107 -2.27 6.52 -3.98
N VAL A 108 -2.32 7.00 -2.75
CA VAL A 108 -3.44 7.79 -2.24
C VAL A 108 -2.94 9.17 -1.86
N LYS A 109 -3.80 10.16 -2.00
CA LYS A 109 -3.49 11.51 -1.55
C LYS A 109 -3.42 11.54 -0.03
N PHE A 110 -2.53 12.35 0.51
CA PHE A 110 -2.31 12.42 1.96
C PHE A 110 -3.60 12.75 2.70
N CYS A 111 -4.42 13.66 2.17
CA CYS A 111 -5.70 14.01 2.78
C CYS A 111 -6.67 12.83 2.82
N GLU A 112 -6.73 12.02 1.76
CA GLU A 112 -7.56 10.80 1.75
C GLU A 112 -7.06 9.78 2.75
N PHE A 113 -5.74 9.63 2.85
CA PHE A 113 -5.13 8.71 3.81
C PHE A 113 -5.50 9.09 5.26
N ILE A 114 -5.42 10.38 5.61
CA ILE A 114 -5.79 10.85 6.92
C ILE A 114 -7.27 10.65 7.19
N ILE A 115 -8.13 11.01 6.24
CA ILE A 115 -9.58 10.84 6.38
C ILE A 115 -9.94 9.38 6.59
N ASN A 116 -9.36 8.48 5.80
CA ASN A 116 -9.62 7.05 5.94
C ASN A 116 -9.10 6.49 7.25
N SER A 117 -8.01 7.04 7.80
CA SER A 117 -7.47 6.61 9.08
C SER A 117 -8.34 7.05 10.27
N PHE A 118 -8.91 8.25 10.20
CA PHE A 118 -9.75 8.78 11.27
C PHE A 118 -11.21 8.33 11.15
N PHE A 119 -11.69 8.11 9.94
CA PHE A 119 -13.08 7.73 9.67
C PHE A 119 -13.13 6.35 9.00
N ASP A 120 -12.41 5.42 9.56
CA ASP A 120 -12.38 4.05 9.05
C ASP A 120 -13.76 3.40 9.21
N PHE A 121 -14.41 3.25 8.09
CA PHE A 121 -15.75 2.66 8.03
C PHE A 121 -15.70 1.22 7.52
#